data_d4f2565843d555c2baf93d7130159b3d
#
_entry.id   d4f2565843d555c2baf93d7130159b3d
#
_cell.length_a   1.000
_cell.length_b   1.000
_cell.length_c   1.000
_cell.angle_alpha   90.00
_cell.angle_beta   90.00
_cell.angle_gamma   90.00
#
_symmetry.space_group_name_H-M   'P 1'
#
loop_
_entity.id
_entity.type
_entity.pdbx_description
1 polymer ?
#
loop_
_entity_poly.entity_id
_entity_poly.type
_entity_poly.pdbx_seq_one_letter_code
_entity_poly.pdbx_strand_id
1 'polypeptide(L)'
;MAKDLGRMAEDILWRIIGGEETHPTLFKMRDARQYLMDVADDNPQVAGCVLSVVPKGEQFEVVQLMTDKAGYPIKNGRDAYLGRQIMARDIDDSVRNFLKGETRRNMKLDTDND
;
A
#
# COMPACT_ATOMS: atom_id res chain seq x y z
N MET A 1 9.46 8.01 14.37
CA MET A 1 8.41 8.43 13.51
C MET A 1 8.30 7.65 12.22
N ALA A 2 8.87 8.13 11.11
CA ALA A 2 8.69 7.40 9.87
C ALA A 2 9.26 5.97 9.92
N LYS A 3 10.30 5.76 10.69
CA LYS A 3 10.87 4.43 10.86
C LYS A 3 9.92 3.51 11.59
N ASP A 4 9.28 4.05 12.62
CA ASP A 4 8.36 3.27 13.42
C ASP A 4 7.09 2.96 12.65
N LEU A 5 6.69 3.88 11.78
CA LEU A 5 5.52 3.70 10.95
C LEU A 5 5.64 2.46 10.08
N GLY A 6 6.80 2.24 9.48
CA GLY A 6 7.00 1.08 8.63
C GLY A 6 6.91 -0.23 9.39
N ARG A 7 7.49 -0.25 10.59
CA ARG A 7 7.45 -1.44 11.42
C ARG A 7 6.06 -1.70 11.96
N MET A 8 5.36 -0.64 12.36
CA MET A 8 3.98 -0.74 12.80
C MET A 8 3.09 -1.26 11.68
N ALA A 9 3.34 -0.80 10.46
CA ALA A 9 2.54 -1.23 9.33
C ALA A 9 2.59 -2.74 9.13
N GLU A 10 3.77 -3.34 9.26
CA GLU A 10 3.91 -4.78 9.12
C GLU A 10 3.08 -5.54 10.14
N ASP A 11 3.19 -5.15 11.40
CA ASP A 11 2.45 -5.81 12.48
C ASP A 11 0.95 -5.59 12.36
N ILE A 12 0.57 -4.38 12.04
CA ILE A 12 -0.84 -4.00 11.96
C ILE A 12 -1.52 -4.69 10.79
N LEU A 13 -0.84 -4.75 9.67
CA LEU A 13 -1.42 -5.28 8.45
C LEU A 13 -1.78 -6.75 8.56
N TRP A 14 -0.96 -7.52 9.27
CA TRP A 14 -1.26 -8.92 9.49
C TRP A 14 -2.56 -9.14 10.25
N ARG A 15 -2.92 -8.19 11.09
CA ARG A 15 -4.11 -8.32 11.92
C ARG A 15 -5.34 -7.75 11.26
N ILE A 16 -5.16 -6.74 10.40
CA ILE A 16 -6.25 -5.84 10.11
C ILE A 16 -6.71 -5.85 8.68
N ILE A 17 -5.81 -6.12 7.76
CA ILE A 17 -6.17 -6.14 6.35
C ILE A 17 -6.38 -7.55 5.86
N GLY A 18 -6.64 -8.46 6.73
CA GLY A 18 -6.75 -9.85 6.38
C GLY A 18 -8.05 -10.23 5.70
N GLY A 19 -8.68 -9.34 5.00
CA GLY A 19 -10.00 -9.63 4.49
C GLY A 19 -10.08 -9.99 3.03
N GLU A 20 -9.36 -9.29 2.21
CA GLU A 20 -9.50 -9.49 0.78
C GLU A 20 -8.18 -9.87 0.16
N GLU A 21 -8.15 -11.08 -0.35
CA GLU A 21 -7.00 -11.53 -1.11
C GLU A 21 -7.38 -11.61 -2.55
N THR A 22 -6.70 -10.83 -3.36
CA THR A 22 -6.72 -11.03 -4.79
C THR A 22 -5.35 -11.57 -5.16
N HIS A 23 -5.29 -12.35 -6.22
CA HIS A 23 -4.05 -12.96 -6.67
C HIS A 23 -3.77 -12.59 -8.10
N PRO A 24 -3.42 -11.32 -8.36
CA PRO A 24 -3.11 -10.92 -9.72
C PRO A 24 -1.84 -11.62 -10.17
N THR A 25 -1.78 -11.95 -11.45
CA THR A 25 -0.58 -12.55 -12.02
C THR A 25 0.56 -11.56 -11.99
N LEU A 26 0.28 -10.31 -12.32
CA LEU A 26 1.28 -9.26 -12.40
C LEU A 26 0.74 -7.99 -11.76
N PHE A 27 1.42 -7.53 -10.72
CA PHE A 27 1.05 -6.28 -10.05
C PHE A 27 1.78 -5.12 -10.70
N LYS A 28 1.05 -4.06 -11.05
CA LYS A 28 1.59 -2.90 -11.74
C LYS A 28 1.39 -1.63 -10.93
N MET A 29 2.24 -0.63 -11.17
CA MET A 29 2.08 0.66 -10.48
C MET A 29 0.75 1.32 -10.80
N ARG A 30 0.23 1.14 -12.00
CA ARG A 30 -1.07 1.71 -12.34
C ARG A 30 -2.17 1.15 -11.45
N ASP A 31 -2.05 -0.13 -11.09
CA ASP A 31 -3.03 -0.75 -10.19
C ASP A 31 -2.92 -0.15 -8.79
N ALA A 32 -1.70 0.09 -8.33
CA ALA A 32 -1.48 0.70 -7.03
C ALA A 32 -2.04 2.12 -7.00
N ARG A 33 -1.80 2.88 -8.05
CA ARG A 33 -2.31 4.26 -8.13
C ARG A 33 -3.82 4.30 -8.22
N GLN A 34 -4.39 3.40 -9.00
CA GLN A 34 -5.84 3.34 -9.15
C GLN A 34 -6.50 3.05 -7.82
N TYR A 35 -5.95 2.09 -7.07
CA TYR A 35 -6.50 1.78 -5.76
C TYR A 35 -6.40 3.00 -4.82
N LEU A 36 -5.25 3.66 -4.82
CA LEU A 36 -5.07 4.85 -4.00
C LEU A 36 -6.10 5.92 -4.33
N MET A 37 -6.31 6.17 -5.62
CA MET A 37 -7.29 7.17 -6.06
C MET A 37 -8.71 6.79 -5.68
N ASP A 38 -9.06 5.52 -5.86
CA ASP A 38 -10.39 5.03 -5.53
C ASP A 38 -10.68 5.19 -4.03
N VAL A 39 -9.70 4.84 -3.20
CA VAL A 39 -9.86 4.96 -1.76
C VAL A 39 -9.95 6.43 -1.35
N ALA A 40 -9.14 7.28 -1.97
CA ALA A 40 -9.12 8.69 -1.66
C ALA A 40 -10.45 9.38 -2.02
N ASP A 41 -11.11 8.90 -3.06
CA ASP A 41 -12.41 9.45 -3.44
C ASP A 41 -13.44 9.29 -2.34
N ASP A 42 -13.38 8.17 -1.62
CA ASP A 42 -14.31 7.90 -0.54
C ASP A 42 -13.81 8.39 0.82
N ASN A 43 -12.55 8.76 0.91
CA ASN A 43 -11.92 9.12 2.16
C ASN A 43 -11.05 10.35 1.97
N PRO A 44 -11.62 11.55 2.15
CA PRO A 44 -10.90 12.81 1.85
C PRO A 44 -9.62 13.01 2.64
N GLN A 45 -9.46 12.35 3.79
CA GLN A 45 -8.25 12.48 4.58
C GLN A 45 -7.06 11.75 3.99
N VAL A 46 -7.28 10.89 3.00
CA VAL A 46 -6.19 10.15 2.36
C VAL A 46 -5.33 11.08 1.54
N ALA A 47 -4.05 11.14 1.83
CA ALA A 47 -3.09 11.96 1.10
C ALA A 47 -2.04 11.12 0.37
N GLY A 48 -1.98 9.84 0.69
CA GLY A 48 -1.05 8.92 0.06
C GLY A 48 -1.15 7.55 0.66
N CYS A 49 -0.17 6.72 0.39
CA CYS A 49 -0.10 5.40 1.00
C CYS A 49 1.34 4.91 1.08
N VAL A 50 1.57 3.95 1.94
CA VAL A 50 2.83 3.22 1.96
C VAL A 50 2.64 1.99 1.09
N LEU A 51 3.50 1.83 0.10
CA LEU A 51 3.51 0.63 -0.73
C LEU A 51 4.65 -0.26 -0.27
N SER A 52 4.32 -1.47 0.13
CA SER A 52 5.29 -2.47 0.57
C SER A 52 5.20 -3.68 -0.34
N VAL A 53 6.34 -4.16 -0.81
CA VAL A 53 6.41 -5.34 -1.67
C VAL A 53 7.52 -6.22 -1.14
N VAL A 54 7.15 -7.38 -0.64
CA VAL A 54 8.10 -8.30 0.00
C VAL A 54 7.97 -9.68 -0.63
N PRO A 55 9.09 -10.28 -1.03
CA PRO A 55 9.05 -11.65 -1.54
C PRO A 55 8.56 -12.63 -0.47
N LYS A 56 7.68 -13.52 -0.87
CA LYS A 56 7.16 -14.58 0.01
C LYS A 56 7.13 -15.88 -0.79
N GLY A 57 8.18 -16.66 -0.68
CA GLY A 57 8.30 -17.86 -1.50
C GLY A 57 8.37 -17.50 -2.97
N GLU A 58 7.45 -18.02 -3.75
CA GLU A 58 7.42 -17.75 -5.19
C GLU A 58 6.51 -16.59 -5.55
N GLN A 59 5.99 -15.88 -4.55
CA GLN A 59 5.06 -14.78 -4.76
C GLN A 59 5.58 -13.54 -4.08
N PHE A 60 4.85 -12.45 -4.23
CA PHE A 60 5.14 -11.18 -3.58
C PHE A 60 3.94 -10.75 -2.75
N GLU A 61 4.21 -10.38 -1.51
CA GLU A 61 3.19 -9.78 -0.68
C GLU A 61 3.21 -8.28 -0.91
N VAL A 62 2.09 -7.76 -1.38
CA VAL A 62 1.94 -6.34 -1.67
C VAL A 62 0.97 -5.76 -0.67
N VAL A 63 1.38 -4.70 0.01
CA VAL A 63 0.54 -4.02 0.97
C VAL A 63 0.48 -2.56 0.63
N GLN A 64 -0.73 -2.00 0.68
CA GLN A 64 -0.93 -0.56 0.52
C GLN A 64 -1.67 -0.07 1.75
N LEU A 65 -0.99 0.73 2.57
CA LEU A 65 -1.55 1.31 3.79
C LEU A 65 -1.78 2.79 3.57
N MET A 66 -3.03 3.23 3.63
CA MET A 66 -3.36 4.64 3.38
C MET A 66 -2.87 5.52 4.50
N THR A 67 -2.39 6.70 4.14
CA THR A 67 -1.84 7.68 5.10
C THR A 67 -2.47 9.04 4.89
N ASP A 68 -2.47 9.84 5.96
CA ASP A 68 -2.92 11.22 5.91
C ASP A 68 -1.77 12.14 5.50
N LYS A 69 -2.02 13.45 5.55
CA LYS A 69 -1.01 14.44 5.13
C LYS A 69 0.23 14.40 5.98
N ALA A 70 0.12 13.98 7.22
CA ALA A 70 1.25 13.88 8.12
C ALA A 70 2.00 12.56 7.96
N GLY A 71 1.48 11.65 7.15
CA GLY A 71 2.12 10.36 6.93
C GLY A 71 1.69 9.28 7.91
N TYR A 72 0.65 9.52 8.68
CA TYR A 72 0.18 8.53 9.64
C TYR A 72 -0.89 7.64 9.04
N PRO A 73 -0.94 6.36 9.45
CA PRO A 73 -1.98 5.45 8.97
C PRO A 73 -3.36 5.95 9.37
N ILE A 74 -4.31 5.75 8.49
CA ILE A 74 -5.69 6.16 8.71
C ILE A 74 -6.47 4.97 9.22
N LYS A 75 -7.14 5.14 10.35
CA LYS A 75 -7.95 4.07 10.91
C LYS A 75 -9.27 3.92 10.18
N ASN A 76 -9.68 2.68 10.04
CA ASN A 76 -10.95 2.34 9.41
C ASN A 76 -11.73 1.47 10.41
N GLY A 77 -12.33 2.10 11.40
CA GLY A 77 -13.00 1.39 12.47
C GLY A 77 -12.14 1.31 13.72
N ARG A 78 -12.47 0.36 14.61
CA ARG A 78 -11.80 0.28 15.90
C ARG A 78 -10.36 -0.14 15.82
N ASP A 79 -10.13 -1.26 15.16
CA ASP A 79 -8.80 -1.87 15.13
C ASP A 79 -8.29 -2.02 13.73
N ALA A 80 -9.01 -1.49 12.75
CA ALA A 80 -8.64 -1.64 11.36
C ALA A 80 -7.98 -0.39 10.83
N TYR A 81 -7.10 -0.58 9.86
CA TYR A 81 -6.49 0.52 9.12
C TYR A 81 -6.94 0.44 7.68
N LEU A 82 -6.99 1.60 7.04
CA LEU A 82 -7.46 1.70 5.68
C LEU A 82 -6.35 1.26 4.72
N GLY A 83 -6.62 0.24 3.92
CA GLY A 83 -5.64 -0.29 2.99
C GLY A 83 -5.98 -1.67 2.51
N ARG A 84 -5.01 -2.34 1.88
CA ARG A 84 -5.21 -3.69 1.36
C ARG A 84 -3.92 -4.49 1.36
N GLN A 85 -4.08 -5.80 1.29
CA GLN A 85 -3.00 -6.75 1.12
C GLN A 85 -3.32 -7.66 -0.06
N ILE A 86 -2.32 -7.88 -0.91
CA ILE A 86 -2.47 -8.73 -2.10
C ILE A 86 -1.29 -9.67 -2.18
N MET A 87 -1.54 -10.88 -2.66
CA MET A 87 -0.46 -11.78 -3.03
C MET A 87 -0.38 -11.81 -4.55
N ALA A 88 0.71 -11.34 -5.11
CA ALA A 88 0.91 -11.31 -6.55
C ALA A 88 1.97 -12.31 -6.96
N ARG A 89 1.80 -12.93 -8.12
CA ARG A 89 2.80 -13.87 -8.59
C ARG A 89 4.06 -13.17 -9.04
N ASP A 90 3.93 -11.98 -9.58
CA ASP A 90 5.07 -11.21 -10.03
C ASP A 90 4.73 -9.73 -9.94
N ILE A 91 5.76 -8.91 -10.03
CA ILE A 91 5.60 -7.46 -10.04
C ILE A 91 6.23 -6.90 -11.31
N ASP A 92 5.56 -5.90 -11.87
CA ASP A 92 5.97 -5.25 -13.10
C ASP A 92 7.22 -4.39 -12.87
N ASP A 93 7.93 -4.10 -13.95
CA ASP A 93 9.11 -3.22 -13.87
C ASP A 93 8.75 -1.84 -13.34
N SER A 94 7.54 -1.37 -13.61
CA SER A 94 7.10 -0.08 -13.07
C SER A 94 7.16 -0.07 -11.55
N VAL A 95 6.83 -1.19 -10.91
CA VAL A 95 6.89 -1.33 -9.45
C VAL A 95 8.34 -1.37 -8.99
N ARG A 96 9.16 -2.16 -9.68
CA ARG A 96 10.59 -2.26 -9.34
C ARG A 96 11.28 -0.91 -9.46
N ASN A 97 10.95 -0.17 -10.51
CA ASN A 97 11.51 1.16 -10.73
C ASN A 97 11.07 2.16 -9.66
N PHE A 98 9.83 2.04 -9.24
CA PHE A 98 9.32 2.90 -8.17
C PHE A 98 10.04 2.62 -6.85
N LEU A 99 10.21 1.33 -6.52
CA LEU A 99 10.81 0.94 -5.25
C LEU A 99 12.32 1.19 -5.19
N LYS A 100 13.00 1.19 -6.33
CA LYS A 100 14.43 1.46 -6.42
C LYS A 100 15.26 0.60 -5.48
N GLY A 101 14.93 -0.68 -5.42
CA GLY A 101 15.66 -1.63 -4.58
C GLY A 101 15.19 -1.70 -3.14
N GLU A 102 14.23 -0.89 -2.76
CA GLU A 102 13.67 -0.94 -1.43
C GLU A 102 12.43 -1.81 -1.41
N THR A 103 12.06 -2.27 -0.22
CA THR A 103 10.84 -3.08 -0.09
C THR A 103 9.62 -2.22 0.20
N ARG A 104 9.82 -0.95 0.50
CA ARG A 104 8.74 -0.08 0.94
C ARG A 104 9.03 1.37 0.56
N ARG A 105 8.04 2.04 -0.01
CA ARG A 105 8.13 3.46 -0.31
C ARG A 105 6.77 4.12 -0.19
N ASN A 106 6.81 5.41 0.13
CA ASN A 106 5.58 6.20 0.20
C ASN A 106 5.13 6.62 -1.19
N MET A 107 3.84 6.50 -1.44
CA MET A 107 3.20 7.05 -2.62
C MET A 107 2.38 8.25 -2.19
N LYS A 108 2.43 9.31 -2.96
CA LYS A 108 1.58 10.47 -2.71
C LYS A 108 0.42 10.48 -3.67
N LEU A 109 -0.71 10.94 -3.17
CA LEU A 109 -1.86 11.18 -4.02
C LEU A 109 -1.56 12.46 -4.81
N ASP A 110 -1.25 12.28 -6.07
CA ASP A 110 -0.81 13.38 -6.90
C ASP A 110 -1.93 13.78 -7.84
N THR A 111 -2.73 14.71 -7.39
CA THR A 111 -3.84 15.19 -8.19
C THR A 111 -3.48 16.43 -9.00
N ASP A 112 -2.31 17.00 -8.72
CA ASP A 112 -1.94 18.25 -9.35
C ASP A 112 -1.26 18.08 -10.69
N ASN A 113 -0.66 16.95 -10.90
CA ASN A 113 0.10 16.69 -12.12
C ASN A 113 -0.65 15.91 -13.15
N ASP A 114 -1.87 15.70 -12.89
CA ASP A 114 -2.71 14.93 -13.81
C ASP A 114 -3.18 15.74 -14.98
#